data_2d1e7c1216224ebb8d7f529ce9b43f70
#
_entry.id   2d1e7c1216224ebb8d7f529ce9b43f70
#
_cell.length_a   1.000
_cell.length_b   1.000
_cell.length_c   1.000
_cell.angle_alpha   90.00
_cell.angle_beta   90.00
_cell.angle_gamma   90.00
#
_symmetry.space_group_name_H-M   'P 1'
#
loop_
_entity.id
_entity.type
_entity.pdbx_description
1 polymer ?
#
loop_
_entity_poly.entity_id
_entity_poly.type
_entity_poly.pdbx_seq_one_letter_code
_entity_poly.pdbx_strand_id
1 'polypeptide(L)'
;MIKKKVVFGSSMCPDCIVMKKALDERGVKYLYLDITENLANLKKFLKFREDPAFDFAKENGSIGIPAMVVNDGEKIIFSIEEFDEYFK
;
A
#
# COMPACT_ATOMS: atom_id res chain seq x y z
N MET A 1 13.89 15.07 5.03
CA MET A 1 13.84 14.44 3.72
C MET A 1 12.49 13.73 3.52
N ILE A 2 11.88 13.93 2.37
CA ILE A 2 10.59 13.30 2.07
C ILE A 2 10.83 11.87 1.60
N LYS A 3 10.15 10.93 2.25
CA LYS A 3 10.25 9.52 1.87
C LYS A 3 9.29 9.22 0.70
N LYS A 4 9.77 8.46 -0.27
CA LYS A 4 8.97 8.02 -1.41
C LYS A 4 7.85 7.10 -0.91
N LYS A 5 6.64 7.31 -1.42
CA LYS A 5 5.47 6.53 -1.01
C LYS A 5 4.75 6.02 -2.25
N VAL A 6 4.60 4.69 -2.34
CA VAL A 6 3.85 4.05 -3.42
C VAL A 6 2.75 3.21 -2.77
N VAL A 7 1.50 3.49 -3.14
CA VAL A 7 0.36 2.75 -2.61
C VAL A 7 -0.13 1.79 -3.69
N PHE A 8 -0.17 0.50 -3.35
CA PHE A 8 -0.79 -0.51 -4.20
C PHE A 8 -2.20 -0.76 -3.70
N GLY A 9 -3.16 -0.70 -4.61
CA GLY A 9 -4.55 -0.91 -4.25
C GLY A 9 -5.37 -1.27 -5.46
N SER A 10 -6.69 -1.18 -5.33
CA SER A 10 -7.62 -1.46 -6.41
C SER A 10 -8.88 -0.64 -6.24
N SER A 11 -9.45 -0.19 -7.37
CA SER A 11 -10.74 0.49 -7.37
C SER A 11 -11.88 -0.42 -6.89
N MET A 12 -11.64 -1.72 -6.89
CA MET A 12 -12.62 -2.72 -6.42
C MET A 12 -12.46 -3.08 -4.95
N CYS A 13 -11.53 -2.44 -4.26
CA CYS A 13 -11.22 -2.75 -2.87
C CYS A 13 -11.73 -1.62 -1.96
N PRO A 14 -12.76 -1.86 -1.13
CA PRO A 14 -13.29 -0.81 -0.24
C PRO A 14 -12.26 -0.23 0.71
N ASP A 15 -11.41 -1.07 1.29
CA ASP A 15 -10.36 -0.61 2.20
C ASP A 15 -9.32 0.27 1.50
N CYS A 16 -9.06 -0.01 0.22
CA CYS A 16 -8.14 0.81 -0.58
C CYS A 16 -8.70 2.21 -0.79
N ILE A 17 -10.01 2.29 -1.06
CA ILE A 17 -10.69 3.56 -1.25
C ILE A 17 -10.65 4.38 0.05
N VAL A 18 -10.90 3.74 1.18
CA VAL A 18 -10.87 4.39 2.50
C VAL A 18 -9.47 4.95 2.80
N MET A 19 -8.43 4.15 2.57
CA MET A 19 -7.05 4.58 2.82
C MET A 19 -6.65 5.73 1.90
N LYS A 20 -7.00 5.64 0.62
CA LYS A 20 -6.69 6.69 -0.35
C LYS A 20 -7.32 8.01 0.07
N LYS A 21 -8.59 7.98 0.46
CA LYS A 21 -9.29 9.16 0.92
C LYS A 21 -8.62 9.76 2.16
N ALA A 22 -8.24 8.92 3.11
CA ALA A 22 -7.60 9.38 4.34
C ALA A 22 -6.23 10.03 4.05
N LEU A 23 -5.46 9.46 3.12
CA LEU A 23 -4.18 10.04 2.71
C LEU A 23 -4.38 11.39 2.03
N ASP A 24 -5.38 11.48 1.15
CA ASP A 24 -5.69 12.73 0.45
C ASP A 24 -6.11 13.82 1.44
N GLU A 25 -6.90 13.48 2.44
CA GLU A 25 -7.32 14.42 3.49
C GLU A 25 -6.14 14.95 4.30
N ARG A 26 -5.07 14.16 4.42
CA ARG A 26 -3.85 14.57 5.12
C ARG A 26 -2.85 15.32 4.24
N GLY A 27 -3.18 15.50 2.95
CA GLY A 27 -2.29 16.15 2.01
C GLY A 27 -1.03 15.36 1.70
N VAL A 28 -1.07 14.04 1.87
CA VAL A 28 0.08 13.18 1.63
C VAL A 28 0.32 13.02 0.13
N LYS A 29 1.57 13.13 -0.30
CA LYS A 29 1.94 12.88 -1.70
C LYS A 29 2.38 11.42 -1.83
N TYR A 30 1.78 10.72 -2.77
CA TYR A 30 2.07 9.31 -3.03
C TYR A 30 1.72 8.96 -4.46
N LEU A 31 2.33 7.89 -4.97
CA LEU A 31 1.97 7.33 -6.26
C LEU A 31 0.99 6.19 -5.99
N TYR A 32 -0.16 6.21 -6.64
CA TYR A 32 -1.16 5.15 -6.50
C TYR A 32 -1.13 4.24 -7.71
N LEU A 33 -0.89 2.95 -7.48
CA LEU A 33 -0.83 1.94 -8.54
C LEU A 33 -1.95 0.92 -8.31
N ASP A 34 -2.94 0.93 -9.22
CA ASP A 34 -4.05 -0.02 -9.16
C ASP A 34 -3.59 -1.33 -9.79
N ILE A 35 -3.52 -2.39 -8.96
CA ILE A 35 -3.01 -3.69 -9.41
C ILE A 35 -3.99 -4.42 -10.32
N THR A 36 -5.24 -3.97 -10.39
CA THR A 36 -6.24 -4.56 -11.27
C THR A 36 -6.37 -3.81 -12.60
N GLU A 37 -5.66 -2.71 -12.75
CA GLU A 37 -5.70 -1.89 -13.97
C GLU A 37 -4.83 -2.47 -15.08
N ASN A 38 -3.65 -2.99 -14.74
CA ASN A 38 -2.74 -3.58 -15.72
C ASN A 38 -1.75 -4.52 -15.06
N LEU A 39 -1.11 -5.35 -15.87
CA LEU A 39 -0.19 -6.36 -15.37
C LEU A 39 1.12 -5.78 -14.86
N ALA A 40 1.53 -4.62 -15.37
CA ALA A 40 2.78 -4.00 -14.92
C ALA A 40 2.68 -3.61 -13.44
N ASN A 41 1.53 -3.04 -13.04
CA ASN A 41 1.30 -2.67 -11.64
C ASN A 41 1.25 -3.92 -10.76
N LEU A 42 0.57 -4.96 -11.22
CA LEU A 42 0.50 -6.22 -10.49
C LEU A 42 1.88 -6.83 -10.29
N LYS A 43 2.72 -6.84 -11.32
CA LYS A 43 4.07 -7.38 -11.23
C LYS A 43 4.93 -6.64 -10.19
N LYS A 44 4.81 -5.31 -10.15
CA LYS A 44 5.53 -4.51 -9.16
C LYS A 44 5.08 -4.86 -7.75
N PHE A 45 3.77 -5.01 -7.57
CA PHE A 45 3.21 -5.40 -6.27
C PHE A 45 3.74 -6.77 -5.84
N LEU A 46 3.76 -7.74 -6.74
CA LEU A 46 4.19 -9.09 -6.41
C LEU A 46 5.65 -9.17 -5.95
N LYS A 47 6.50 -8.27 -6.41
CA LYS A 47 7.88 -8.20 -5.92
C LYS A 47 7.93 -7.86 -4.44
N PHE A 48 7.11 -6.91 -3.99
CA PHE A 48 7.05 -6.52 -2.58
C PHE A 48 6.28 -7.55 -1.77
N ARG A 49 5.36 -8.29 -2.39
CA ARG A 49 4.52 -9.29 -1.73
C ARG A 49 5.35 -10.42 -1.12
N GLU A 50 6.62 -10.57 -1.51
CA GLU A 50 7.55 -11.54 -0.92
C GLU A 50 8.07 -11.10 0.45
N ASP A 51 7.92 -9.83 0.79
CA ASP A 51 8.39 -9.29 2.06
C ASP A 51 7.62 -9.93 3.23
N PRO A 52 8.30 -10.28 4.35
CA PRO A 52 7.63 -10.84 5.53
C PRO A 52 6.47 -10.00 6.08
N ALA A 53 6.44 -8.70 5.78
CA ALA A 53 5.33 -7.84 6.19
C ALA A 53 3.99 -8.35 5.67
N PHE A 54 4.00 -9.13 4.57
CA PHE A 54 2.78 -9.69 3.97
C PHE A 54 2.42 -11.07 4.50
N ASP A 55 3.15 -11.60 5.50
CA ASP A 55 2.87 -12.95 6.02
C ASP A 55 1.43 -13.09 6.50
N PHE A 56 0.89 -12.05 7.17
CA PHE A 56 -0.50 -12.09 7.64
C PHE A 56 -1.49 -12.29 6.48
N ALA A 57 -1.23 -11.64 5.36
CA ALA A 57 -2.10 -11.73 4.18
C ALA A 57 -2.03 -13.13 3.57
N LYS A 58 -0.83 -13.69 3.48
CA LYS A 58 -0.62 -15.04 2.95
C LYS A 58 -1.33 -16.08 3.81
N GLU A 59 -1.22 -15.94 5.13
CA GLU A 59 -1.85 -16.86 6.07
C GLU A 59 -3.37 -16.81 6.02
N ASN A 60 -3.92 -15.62 5.76
CA ASN A 60 -5.38 -15.42 5.72
C ASN A 60 -5.96 -15.55 4.31
N GLY A 61 -5.15 -15.85 3.31
CA GLY A 61 -5.61 -15.92 1.93
C GLY A 61 -6.03 -14.57 1.36
N SER A 62 -5.49 -13.49 1.91
CA SER A 62 -5.78 -12.12 1.47
C SER A 62 -4.75 -11.66 0.44
N ILE A 63 -5.12 -10.67 -0.36
CA ILE A 63 -4.21 -10.09 -1.35
C ILE A 63 -3.13 -9.27 -0.64
N GLY A 64 -3.51 -8.50 0.36
CA GLY A 64 -2.61 -7.62 1.09
C GLY A 64 -2.66 -6.18 0.61
N ILE A 65 -3.81 -5.73 0.12
CA ILE A 65 -4.03 -4.33 -0.26
C ILE A 65 -5.10 -3.71 0.64
N PRO A 66 -5.03 -2.40 0.91
CA PRO A 66 -4.01 -1.48 0.42
C PRO A 66 -2.65 -1.73 1.08
N ALA A 67 -1.59 -1.44 0.34
CA ALA A 67 -0.23 -1.54 0.88
C ALA A 67 0.57 -0.33 0.42
N MET A 68 1.08 0.45 1.38
CA MET A 68 1.97 1.56 1.07
C MET A 68 3.41 1.10 1.26
N VAL A 69 4.20 1.17 0.21
CA VAL A 69 5.63 0.85 0.25
C VAL A 69 6.40 2.16 0.40
N VAL A 70 7.11 2.30 1.51
CA VAL A 70 7.90 3.50 1.81
C VAL A 70 9.34 3.25 1.40
N ASN A 71 9.92 4.18 0.65
CA ASN A 71 11.33 4.13 0.20
C ASN A 71 11.74 2.76 -0.34
N ASP A 72 10.96 2.26 -1.31
CA ASP A 72 11.27 1.01 -2.02
C ASP A 72 11.42 -0.23 -1.13
N GLY A 73 10.79 -0.21 0.04
CA GLY A 73 10.75 -1.38 0.92
C GLY A 73 11.25 -1.15 2.34
N GLU A 74 11.62 0.08 2.69
CA GLU A 74 12.05 0.40 4.05
C GLU A 74 10.96 0.05 5.07
N LYS A 75 9.69 0.28 4.69
CA LYS A 75 8.54 0.00 5.54
C LYS A 75 7.35 -0.27 4.65
N ILE A 76 6.49 -1.21 5.04
CA ILE A 76 5.24 -1.48 4.33
C ILE A 76 4.09 -1.26 5.32
N ILE A 77 3.16 -0.41 4.93
CA ILE A 77 2.06 0.07 5.77
C ILE A 77 0.73 -0.37 5.16
N PHE A 78 -0.17 -0.93 5.97
CA PHE A 78 -1.42 -1.51 5.47
C PHE A 78 -2.67 -0.75 5.89
N SER A 79 -2.55 0.26 6.75
CA SER A 79 -3.70 1.03 7.21
C SER A 79 -3.30 2.46 7.51
N ILE A 80 -4.32 3.35 7.59
CA ILE A 80 -4.05 4.74 7.92
C ILE A 80 -3.55 4.88 9.37
N GLU A 81 -3.99 4.00 10.27
CA GLU A 81 -3.52 3.99 11.65
C GLU A 81 -2.02 3.69 11.71
N GLU A 82 -1.55 2.71 10.93
CA GLU A 82 -0.13 2.39 10.83
C GLU A 82 0.65 3.56 10.21
N PHE A 83 0.04 4.23 9.21
CA PHE A 83 0.65 5.40 8.59
C PHE A 83 0.87 6.51 9.62
N ASP A 84 -0.17 6.83 10.38
CA ASP A 84 -0.10 7.89 11.38
C ASP A 84 0.96 7.55 12.46
N GLU A 85 1.07 6.30 12.84
CA GLU A 85 2.05 5.86 13.82
C GLU A 85 3.48 6.00 13.30
N TYR A 86 3.71 5.57 12.05
CA TYR A 86 5.06 5.58 11.46
C TYR A 86 5.56 6.99 11.15
N PHE A 87 4.67 7.88 10.75
CA PHE A 87 5.03 9.24 10.33
C PHE A 87 4.72 10.32 11.38
N LYS A 88 4.43 9.95 12.60
CA LYS A 88 4.14 10.93 13.64
C LYS A 88 5.38 11.71 14.09
#